data_95b585bf9f75cbfc0f267ba55df0fce3
#
_entry.id   95b585bf9f75cbfc0f267ba55df0fce3
#
_cell.length_a   1.000
_cell.length_b   1.000
_cell.length_c   1.000
_cell.angle_alpha   90.00
_cell.angle_beta   90.00
_cell.angle_gamma   90.00
#
_symmetry.space_group_name_H-M   'P 1'
#
loop_
_entity.id
_entity.type
_entity.pdbx_description
1 polymer ?
#
loop_
_entity_poly.entity_id
_entity_poly.type
_entity_poly.pdbx_seq_one_letter_code
_entity_poly.pdbx_strand_id
1 'polypeptide(L)'
;MNRPKLEPVQDVKQRRDAALAQLVGSIPYIRHLGVNFDRRGDELTANMPFSESLIGNPFLPAIHGGATGAFLEITALMELMWSIVWEQMENGGPAAEAIERGKFPAMPKTIDFTVDYLRTGLPRDAYARARVNRSGRRFASVHVEAWQDNKTKIFAQATGHFLMPDLSI
;
A
#
# COMPACT_ATOMS: atom_id res chain seq x y z
N MET A 1 11.45 -10.68 -38.93
CA MET A 1 10.65 -10.39 -37.74
C MET A 1 11.60 -10.20 -36.57
N ASN A 2 11.80 -8.95 -36.11
CA ASN A 2 12.66 -8.65 -34.98
C ASN A 2 11.83 -9.00 -33.69
N ARG A 3 12.19 -10.11 -33.03
CA ARG A 3 11.63 -10.37 -31.70
C ARG A 3 12.11 -9.26 -30.75
N PRO A 4 11.23 -8.57 -30.03
CA PRO A 4 11.68 -7.61 -29.04
C PRO A 4 12.63 -8.32 -28.08
N LYS A 5 13.81 -7.74 -27.84
CA LYS A 5 14.74 -8.24 -26.83
C LYS A 5 14.00 -8.21 -25.50
N LEU A 6 13.86 -9.38 -24.88
CA LEU A 6 13.35 -9.47 -23.52
C LEU A 6 14.27 -8.65 -22.61
N GLU A 7 13.68 -7.73 -21.87
CA GLU A 7 14.39 -6.90 -20.91
C GLU A 7 14.92 -7.78 -19.76
N PRO A 8 16.14 -7.55 -19.27
CA PRO A 8 16.67 -8.30 -18.15
C PRO A 8 15.77 -8.16 -16.91
N VAL A 9 15.51 -9.27 -16.21
CA VAL A 9 14.66 -9.32 -15.01
C VAL A 9 15.13 -8.32 -13.95
N GLN A 10 16.44 -8.11 -13.86
CA GLN A 10 17.05 -7.16 -12.94
C GLN A 10 16.64 -5.71 -13.23
N ASP A 11 16.60 -5.32 -14.49
CA ASP A 11 16.23 -3.96 -14.90
C ASP A 11 14.74 -3.70 -14.66
N VAL A 12 13.89 -4.68 -14.95
CA VAL A 12 12.47 -4.64 -14.63
C VAL A 12 12.26 -4.47 -13.13
N LYS A 13 12.99 -5.25 -12.31
CA LYS A 13 12.91 -5.14 -10.84
C LYS A 13 13.30 -3.75 -10.37
N GLN A 14 14.42 -3.21 -10.85
CA GLN A 14 14.92 -1.89 -10.44
C GLN A 14 13.93 -0.77 -10.81
N ARG A 15 13.33 -0.80 -11.99
CA ARG A 15 12.32 0.19 -12.41
C ARG A 15 11.09 0.15 -11.51
N ARG A 16 10.61 -1.05 -11.17
CA ARG A 16 9.45 -1.24 -10.30
C ARG A 16 9.73 -0.77 -8.87
N ASP A 17 10.89 -1.10 -8.34
CA ASP A 17 11.31 -0.67 -7.00
C ASP A 17 11.47 0.87 -6.95
N ALA A 18 12.02 1.48 -7.99
CA ALA A 18 12.14 2.93 -8.10
C ALA A 18 10.77 3.62 -8.20
N ALA A 19 9.84 3.08 -9.01
CA ALA A 19 8.48 3.62 -9.12
C ALA A 19 7.73 3.53 -7.79
N LEU A 20 7.82 2.41 -7.09
CA LEU A 20 7.21 2.24 -5.77
C LEU A 20 7.79 3.25 -4.76
N ALA A 21 9.11 3.40 -4.72
CA ALA A 21 9.76 4.35 -3.82
C ALA A 21 9.33 5.80 -4.09
N GLN A 22 9.20 6.19 -5.35
CA GLN A 22 8.71 7.51 -5.74
C GLN A 22 7.24 7.71 -5.36
N LEU A 23 6.38 6.71 -5.59
CA LEU A 23 4.97 6.75 -5.22
C LEU A 23 4.81 6.92 -3.71
N VAL A 24 5.46 6.09 -2.91
CA VAL A 24 5.47 6.16 -1.45
C VAL A 24 5.98 7.53 -0.98
N GLY A 25 7.10 7.99 -1.54
CA GLY A 25 7.70 9.28 -1.21
C GLY A 25 6.86 10.49 -1.60
N SER A 26 5.94 10.36 -2.56
CA SER A 26 5.06 11.45 -3.00
C SER A 26 3.92 11.73 -2.02
N ILE A 27 3.59 10.80 -1.10
CA ILE A 27 2.45 10.91 -0.19
C ILE A 27 2.92 11.41 1.18
N PRO A 28 2.63 12.67 1.56
CA PRO A 28 3.15 13.26 2.81
C PRO A 28 2.73 12.50 4.06
N TYR A 29 1.52 11.94 4.10
CA TYR A 29 1.00 11.25 5.27
C TYR A 29 1.69 9.90 5.51
N ILE A 30 2.09 9.19 4.45
CA ILE A 30 2.91 7.97 4.56
C ILE A 30 4.24 8.29 5.23
N ARG A 31 4.89 9.39 4.81
CA ARG A 31 6.13 9.86 5.42
C ARG A 31 5.95 10.27 6.88
N HIS A 32 4.81 10.92 7.21
CA HIS A 32 4.49 11.33 8.58
C HIS A 32 4.38 10.12 9.53
N LEU A 33 3.72 9.06 9.10
CA LEU A 33 3.63 7.81 9.87
C LEU A 33 4.90 6.95 9.81
N GLY A 34 5.84 7.27 8.94
CA GLY A 34 7.07 6.49 8.74
C GLY A 34 6.84 5.13 8.08
N VAL A 35 5.72 4.95 7.38
CA VAL A 35 5.38 3.67 6.75
C VAL A 35 6.26 3.43 5.53
N ASN A 36 6.80 2.22 5.44
CA ASN A 36 7.59 1.73 4.33
C ASN A 36 6.90 0.56 3.65
N PHE A 37 7.27 0.29 2.41
CA PHE A 37 6.73 -0.83 1.64
C PHE A 37 7.87 -1.69 1.09
N ASP A 38 7.80 -2.99 1.37
CA ASP A 38 8.64 -4.02 0.75
C ASP A 38 7.83 -4.73 -0.34
N ARG A 39 8.43 -4.89 -1.52
CA ARG A 39 7.80 -5.55 -2.67
C ARG A 39 8.52 -6.86 -2.98
N ARG A 40 7.77 -7.94 -3.03
CA ARG A 40 8.26 -9.25 -3.47
C ARG A 40 7.36 -9.79 -4.57
N GLY A 41 7.85 -9.71 -5.80
CA GLY A 41 6.99 -9.97 -6.97
C GLY A 41 5.88 -8.92 -7.03
N ASP A 42 4.64 -9.36 -6.96
CA ASP A 42 3.44 -8.51 -6.99
C ASP A 42 2.92 -8.20 -5.58
N GLU A 43 3.44 -8.85 -4.55
CA GLU A 43 3.02 -8.64 -3.17
C GLU A 43 3.67 -7.39 -2.58
N LEU A 44 2.87 -6.53 -1.96
CA LEU A 44 3.32 -5.45 -1.09
C LEU A 44 3.16 -5.85 0.38
N THR A 45 4.19 -5.58 1.17
CA THR A 45 4.12 -5.64 2.62
C THR A 45 4.41 -4.25 3.16
N ALA A 46 3.44 -3.66 3.85
CA ALA A 46 3.63 -2.41 4.57
C ALA A 46 4.32 -2.70 5.91
N ASN A 47 5.24 -1.83 6.30
CA ASN A 47 5.88 -1.81 7.60
C ASN A 47 5.70 -0.43 8.23
N MET A 48 5.16 -0.38 9.43
CA MET A 48 5.11 0.81 10.28
C MET A 48 6.09 0.61 11.44
N PRO A 49 7.30 1.20 11.35
CA PRO A 49 8.26 1.17 12.44
C PRO A 49 7.67 1.82 13.69
N PHE A 50 7.94 1.23 14.84
CA PHE A 50 7.47 1.77 16.10
C PHE A 50 8.14 3.11 16.42
N SER A 51 7.33 4.03 16.92
CA SER A 51 7.76 5.31 17.46
C SER A 51 6.89 5.61 18.69
N GLU A 52 7.46 6.26 19.70
CA GLU A 52 6.70 6.65 20.91
C GLU A 52 5.53 7.59 20.60
N SER A 53 5.62 8.35 19.52
CA SER A 53 4.50 9.20 19.03
C SER A 53 3.25 8.41 18.59
N LEU A 54 3.39 7.10 18.40
CA LEU A 54 2.26 6.22 18.04
C LEU A 54 1.49 5.72 19.29
N ILE A 55 1.99 5.97 20.51
CA ILE A 55 1.33 5.52 21.73
C ILE A 55 0.07 6.36 21.99
N GLY A 56 -1.08 5.68 22.08
CA GLY A 56 -2.36 6.30 22.39
C GLY A 56 -2.74 6.26 23.86
N ASN A 57 -2.19 5.30 24.61
CA ASN A 57 -2.43 5.17 26.04
C ASN A 57 -1.10 4.91 26.78
N PRO A 58 -0.57 5.90 27.51
CA PRO A 58 0.72 5.75 28.18
C PRO A 58 0.64 4.80 29.41
N PHE A 59 -0.52 4.60 29.99
CA PHE A 59 -0.71 3.71 31.15
C PHE A 59 -0.78 2.23 30.74
N LEU A 60 -1.23 1.97 29.55
CA LEU A 60 -1.23 0.66 28.91
C LEU A 60 -0.55 0.85 27.54
N PRO A 61 0.79 0.78 27.47
CA PRO A 61 1.49 1.19 26.28
C PRO A 61 1.02 0.37 25.07
N ALA A 62 0.25 1.03 24.22
CA ALA A 62 -0.37 0.45 23.05
C ALA A 62 -0.38 1.47 21.91
N ILE A 63 -0.20 0.98 20.69
CA ILE A 63 -0.35 1.81 19.48
C ILE A 63 -1.78 2.36 19.44
N HIS A 64 -1.90 3.66 19.19
CA HIS A 64 -3.19 4.34 19.07
C HIS A 64 -4.05 3.71 17.97
N GLY A 65 -5.32 3.46 18.25
CA GLY A 65 -6.24 2.86 17.27
C GLY A 65 -6.34 3.66 15.97
N GLY A 66 -6.31 5.00 16.05
CA GLY A 66 -6.27 5.87 14.86
C GLY A 66 -5.02 5.68 14.00
N ALA A 67 -3.85 5.49 14.63
CA ALA A 67 -2.62 5.19 13.90
C ALA A 67 -2.70 3.81 13.21
N THR A 68 -3.24 2.81 13.91
CA THR A 68 -3.50 1.48 13.34
C THR A 68 -4.49 1.57 12.17
N GLY A 69 -5.59 2.30 12.31
CA GLY A 69 -6.59 2.49 11.26
C GLY A 69 -6.00 3.17 10.03
N ALA A 70 -5.23 4.24 10.23
CA ALA A 70 -4.53 4.94 9.16
C ALA A 70 -3.50 4.04 8.45
N PHE A 71 -2.77 3.23 9.21
CA PHE A 71 -1.82 2.27 8.66
C PHE A 71 -2.49 1.22 7.76
N LEU A 72 -3.64 0.69 8.20
CA LEU A 72 -4.44 -0.25 7.40
C LEU A 72 -5.01 0.41 6.14
N GLU A 73 -5.53 1.64 6.24
CA GLU A 73 -6.07 2.39 5.10
C GLU A 73 -4.98 2.69 4.06
N ILE A 74 -3.82 3.17 4.50
CA ILE A 74 -2.65 3.40 3.64
C ILE A 74 -2.25 2.11 2.92
N THR A 75 -2.22 0.98 3.63
CA THR A 75 -1.88 -0.32 3.05
C THR A 75 -2.86 -0.70 1.94
N ALA A 76 -4.18 -0.51 2.16
CA ALA A 76 -5.21 -0.77 1.17
C ALA A 76 -5.09 0.15 -0.06
N LEU A 77 -4.91 1.45 0.16
CA LEU A 77 -4.73 2.43 -0.91
C LEU A 77 -3.50 2.15 -1.75
N MET A 78 -2.39 1.80 -1.11
CA MET A 78 -1.14 1.50 -1.82
C MET A 78 -1.24 0.20 -2.63
N GLU A 79 -1.95 -0.80 -2.17
CA GLU A 79 -2.23 -2.01 -2.94
C GLU A 79 -3.02 -1.69 -4.23
N LEU A 80 -4.08 -0.87 -4.12
CA LEU A 80 -4.85 -0.43 -5.28
C LEU A 80 -4.02 0.43 -6.24
N MET A 81 -3.28 1.40 -5.70
CA MET A 81 -2.41 2.26 -6.52
C MET A 81 -1.35 1.45 -7.22
N TRP A 82 -0.71 0.52 -6.51
CA TRP A 82 0.33 -0.32 -7.09
C TRP A 82 -0.21 -1.21 -8.20
N SER A 83 -1.42 -1.76 -8.06
CA SER A 83 -2.04 -2.54 -9.13
C SER A 83 -2.24 -1.74 -10.41
N ILE A 84 -2.65 -0.47 -10.30
CA ILE A 84 -2.81 0.45 -11.45
C ILE A 84 -1.45 0.79 -12.06
N VAL A 85 -0.49 1.19 -11.22
CA VAL A 85 0.86 1.58 -11.65
C VAL A 85 1.56 0.42 -12.35
N TRP A 86 1.48 -0.77 -11.76
CA TRP A 86 2.04 -1.97 -12.32
C TRP A 86 1.48 -2.29 -13.71
N GLU A 87 0.16 -2.28 -13.86
CA GLU A 87 -0.50 -2.55 -15.15
C GLU A 87 -0.07 -1.56 -16.22
N GLN A 88 -0.02 -0.26 -15.88
CA GLN A 88 0.43 0.76 -16.83
C GLN A 88 1.91 0.60 -17.20
N MET A 89 2.78 0.23 -16.27
CA MET A 89 4.20 -0.02 -16.55
C MET A 89 4.38 -1.23 -17.47
N GLU A 90 3.61 -2.30 -17.30
CA GLU A 90 3.68 -3.49 -18.14
C GLU A 90 3.17 -3.23 -19.57
N ASN A 91 2.13 -2.40 -19.70
CA ASN A 91 1.57 -2.05 -21.00
C ASN A 91 2.47 -1.10 -21.80
N GLY A 92 3.41 -0.42 -21.14
CA GLY A 92 4.29 0.54 -21.78
C GLY A 92 3.61 1.82 -22.26
N GLY A 93 4.28 2.55 -23.15
CA GLY A 93 3.74 3.77 -23.76
C GLY A 93 3.75 5.00 -22.85
N PRO A 94 2.96 6.05 -23.19
CA PRO A 94 3.03 7.35 -22.52
C PRO A 94 2.74 7.30 -21.02
N ALA A 95 1.89 6.37 -20.56
CA ALA A 95 1.58 6.20 -19.13
C ALA A 95 2.78 5.64 -18.36
N ALA A 96 3.44 4.61 -18.89
CA ALA A 96 4.66 4.06 -18.30
C ALA A 96 5.78 5.11 -18.22
N GLU A 97 5.99 5.88 -19.30
CA GLU A 97 6.96 6.96 -19.31
C GLU A 97 6.63 8.08 -18.30
N ALA A 98 5.34 8.37 -18.08
CA ALA A 98 4.92 9.34 -17.08
C ALA A 98 5.25 8.85 -15.66
N ILE A 99 4.98 7.57 -15.37
CA ILE A 99 5.30 6.94 -14.09
C ILE A 99 6.81 6.97 -13.82
N GLU A 100 7.64 6.65 -14.82
CA GLU A 100 9.10 6.71 -14.70
C GLU A 100 9.60 8.13 -14.37
N ARG A 101 8.87 9.15 -14.81
CA ARG A 101 9.12 10.57 -14.46
C ARG A 101 8.45 11.01 -13.15
N GLY A 102 7.90 10.08 -12.36
CA GLY A 102 7.24 10.36 -11.10
C GLY A 102 5.84 10.98 -11.22
N LYS A 103 5.21 10.88 -12.39
CA LYS A 103 3.82 11.31 -12.61
C LYS A 103 2.90 10.12 -12.50
N PHE A 104 2.23 10.01 -11.37
CA PHE A 104 1.30 8.92 -11.07
C PHE A 104 -0.14 9.27 -11.44
N PRO A 105 -0.98 8.26 -11.75
CA PRO A 105 -2.42 8.46 -11.91
C PRO A 105 -3.06 8.95 -10.60
N ALA A 106 -4.29 9.45 -10.70
CA ALA A 106 -5.05 9.86 -9.53
C ALA A 106 -5.27 8.68 -8.56
N MET A 107 -5.20 8.96 -7.26
CA MET A 107 -5.41 7.94 -6.24
C MET A 107 -6.89 7.57 -6.09
N PRO A 108 -7.19 6.30 -5.79
CA PRO A 108 -8.52 5.90 -5.32
C PRO A 108 -8.92 6.73 -4.09
N LYS A 109 -10.23 6.94 -3.92
CA LYS A 109 -10.77 7.67 -2.77
C LYS A 109 -11.51 6.71 -1.86
N THR A 110 -11.18 6.72 -0.57
CA THR A 110 -11.89 5.93 0.44
C THR A 110 -13.34 6.39 0.55
N ILE A 111 -14.29 5.44 0.43
CA ILE A 111 -15.72 5.68 0.61
C ILE A 111 -16.12 5.31 2.02
N ASP A 112 -15.72 4.11 2.44
CA ASP A 112 -15.86 3.63 3.81
C ASP A 112 -14.67 2.75 4.18
N PHE A 113 -14.42 2.64 5.48
CA PHE A 113 -13.33 1.83 6.01
C PHE A 113 -13.67 1.34 7.41
N THR A 114 -13.94 0.05 7.55
CA THR A 114 -14.29 -0.58 8.81
C THR A 114 -13.08 -1.32 9.37
N VAL A 115 -12.72 -1.01 10.62
CA VAL A 115 -11.56 -1.59 11.31
C VAL A 115 -12.01 -2.44 12.49
N ASP A 116 -11.51 -3.66 12.56
CA ASP A 116 -11.67 -4.58 13.69
C ASP A 116 -10.35 -4.65 14.47
N TYR A 117 -10.38 -4.23 15.74
CA TYR A 117 -9.26 -4.33 16.66
C TYR A 117 -9.35 -5.63 17.43
N LEU A 118 -8.59 -6.64 17.02
CA LEU A 118 -8.69 -8.01 17.52
C LEU A 118 -7.83 -8.24 18.77
N ARG A 119 -6.72 -7.49 18.86
CA ARG A 119 -5.74 -7.55 19.96
C ARG A 119 -5.12 -6.19 20.18
N THR A 120 -4.50 -6.00 21.32
CA THR A 120 -3.68 -4.82 21.60
C THR A 120 -2.50 -4.74 20.63
N GLY A 121 -2.37 -3.62 19.92
CA GLY A 121 -1.18 -3.27 19.18
C GLY A 121 -0.06 -2.90 20.16
N LEU A 122 0.93 -3.76 20.30
CA LEU A 122 2.02 -3.57 21.25
C LEU A 122 3.01 -2.49 20.76
N PRO A 123 3.83 -1.88 21.65
CA PRO A 123 4.81 -0.84 21.28
C PRO A 123 6.01 -1.46 20.54
N ARG A 124 5.78 -1.90 19.33
CA ARG A 124 6.76 -2.49 18.42
C ARG A 124 6.29 -2.34 16.97
N ASP A 125 7.17 -2.65 16.03
CA ASP A 125 6.89 -2.56 14.60
C ASP A 125 5.63 -3.35 14.22
N ALA A 126 4.85 -2.80 13.30
CA ALA A 126 3.69 -3.45 12.73
C ALA A 126 3.85 -3.65 11.23
N TYR A 127 3.31 -4.75 10.74
CA TYR A 127 3.29 -5.13 9.33
C TYR A 127 1.86 -5.31 8.87
N ALA A 128 1.59 -5.02 7.61
CA ALA A 128 0.28 -5.24 7.03
C ALA A 128 0.37 -5.69 5.56
N ARG A 129 -0.64 -6.44 5.14
CA ARG A 129 -0.88 -6.78 3.73
C ARG A 129 -2.34 -6.57 3.39
N ALA A 130 -2.55 -6.08 2.19
CA ALA A 130 -3.87 -5.96 1.62
C ALA A 130 -4.10 -7.02 0.55
N ARG A 131 -5.37 -7.33 0.33
CA ARG A 131 -5.86 -8.17 -0.76
C ARG A 131 -7.06 -7.50 -1.39
N VAL A 132 -6.98 -7.25 -2.68
CA VAL A 132 -8.13 -6.76 -3.44
C VAL A 132 -9.13 -7.89 -3.62
N ASN A 133 -10.30 -7.78 -2.98
CA ASN A 133 -11.38 -8.77 -3.10
C ASN A 133 -12.14 -8.59 -4.40
N ARG A 134 -12.35 -7.34 -4.79
CA ARG A 134 -13.03 -6.97 -6.03
C ARG A 134 -12.49 -5.62 -6.51
N SER A 135 -12.16 -5.54 -7.78
CA SER A 135 -11.86 -4.28 -8.46
C SER A 135 -12.71 -4.18 -9.73
N GLY A 136 -13.47 -3.11 -9.84
CA GLY A 136 -14.25 -2.77 -11.01
C GLY A 136 -13.88 -1.36 -11.49
N ARG A 137 -14.48 -0.93 -12.59
CA ARG A 137 -14.19 0.38 -13.19
C ARG A 137 -14.42 1.57 -12.25
N ARG A 138 -15.39 1.49 -11.35
CA ARG A 138 -15.79 2.60 -10.45
C ARG A 138 -15.50 2.33 -8.98
N PHE A 139 -15.51 1.07 -8.55
CA PHE A 139 -15.42 0.72 -7.15
C PHE A 139 -14.50 -0.49 -6.95
N ALA A 140 -13.74 -0.45 -5.87
CA ALA A 140 -12.95 -1.58 -5.40
C ALA A 140 -13.26 -1.88 -3.94
N SER A 141 -13.13 -3.15 -3.55
CA SER A 141 -13.18 -3.61 -2.16
C SER A 141 -11.88 -4.30 -1.81
N VAL A 142 -11.31 -3.90 -0.68
CA VAL A 142 -10.00 -4.39 -0.21
C VAL A 142 -10.13 -4.88 1.22
N HIS A 143 -9.53 -6.03 1.51
CA HIS A 143 -9.33 -6.53 2.86
C HIS A 143 -7.86 -6.38 3.26
N VAL A 144 -7.60 -5.96 4.50
CA VAL A 144 -6.26 -5.73 5.04
C VAL A 144 -6.13 -6.43 6.37
N GLU A 145 -4.98 -7.05 6.60
CA GLU A 145 -4.60 -7.69 7.85
C GLU A 145 -3.28 -7.12 8.36
N ALA A 146 -3.22 -6.81 9.66
CA ALA A 146 -2.01 -6.34 10.31
C ALA A 146 -1.56 -7.30 11.43
N TRP A 147 -0.25 -7.51 11.50
CA TRP A 147 0.42 -8.34 12.51
C TRP A 147 1.68 -7.64 13.02
N GLN A 148 2.28 -8.19 14.05
CA GLN A 148 3.56 -7.75 14.59
C GLN A 148 4.60 -8.86 14.46
N ASP A 149 4.83 -9.66 15.46
CA ASP A 149 5.89 -10.69 15.44
C ASP A 149 5.55 -11.93 14.60
N ASN A 150 4.26 -12.24 14.46
CA ASN A 150 3.79 -13.45 13.79
C ASN A 150 2.60 -13.14 12.88
N LYS A 151 2.78 -13.37 11.59
CA LYS A 151 1.77 -13.11 10.56
C LYS A 151 0.45 -13.86 10.79
N THR A 152 0.46 -15.01 11.47
CA THR A 152 -0.76 -15.76 11.77
C THR A 152 -1.54 -15.20 12.95
N LYS A 153 -0.95 -14.25 13.71
CA LYS A 153 -1.57 -13.59 14.88
C LYS A 153 -1.88 -12.15 14.57
N ILE A 154 -2.88 -11.94 13.72
CA ILE A 154 -3.32 -10.58 13.36
C ILE A 154 -3.83 -9.86 14.61
N PHE A 155 -3.45 -8.58 14.79
CA PHE A 155 -3.94 -7.74 15.88
C PHE A 155 -5.03 -6.77 15.45
N ALA A 156 -5.09 -6.46 14.16
CA ALA A 156 -6.15 -5.66 13.55
C ALA A 156 -6.38 -6.11 12.11
N GLN A 157 -7.60 -5.92 11.63
CA GLN A 157 -7.97 -6.10 10.23
C GLN A 157 -8.92 -5.01 9.79
N ALA A 158 -9.06 -4.81 8.49
CA ALA A 158 -10.02 -3.86 7.96
C ALA A 158 -10.60 -4.32 6.62
N THR A 159 -11.78 -3.83 6.33
CA THR A 159 -12.37 -3.88 4.99
C THR A 159 -12.71 -2.47 4.55
N GLY A 160 -12.24 -2.09 3.37
CA GLY A 160 -12.50 -0.78 2.78
C GLY A 160 -13.12 -0.86 1.41
N HIS A 161 -13.92 0.16 1.09
CA HIS A 161 -14.45 0.39 -0.24
C HIS A 161 -13.90 1.71 -0.78
N PHE A 162 -13.55 1.70 -2.05
CA PHE A 162 -12.83 2.79 -2.68
C PHE A 162 -13.48 3.16 -4.01
N LEU A 163 -13.62 4.45 -4.26
CA LEU A 163 -13.95 4.99 -5.57
C LEU A 163 -12.68 4.99 -6.42
N MET A 164 -12.70 4.25 -7.50
CA MET A 164 -11.56 4.19 -8.42
C MET A 164 -11.49 5.44 -9.28
N PRO A 165 -10.28 5.94 -9.58
CA PRO A 165 -10.11 7.07 -10.47
C PRO A 165 -10.56 6.72 -11.88
N ASP A 166 -11.00 7.71 -12.64
CA ASP A 166 -11.20 7.54 -14.08
C ASP A 166 -9.82 7.55 -14.75
N LEU A 167 -9.46 6.42 -15.33
CA LEU A 167 -8.18 6.22 -16.03
C LEU A 167 -8.33 6.44 -17.54
N SER A 168 -9.52 6.79 -18.03
CA SER A 168 -9.75 7.16 -19.42
C SER A 168 -9.16 8.55 -19.68
N ILE A 169 -7.97 8.57 -20.25
CA ILE A 169 -7.33 9.74 -20.87
C ILE A 169 -7.34 9.52 -22.37
#